data_9bfabe924821f1b5af4d5c76c13da4e6
#
_entry.id   9bfabe924821f1b5af4d5c76c13da4e6
#
_cell.length_a   1.000
_cell.length_b   1.000
_cell.length_c   1.000
_cell.angle_alpha   90.00
_cell.angle_beta   90.00
_cell.angle_gamma   90.00
#
_symmetry.space_group_name_H-M   'P 1'
#
loop_
_entity.id
_entity.type
_entity.pdbx_description
1 polymer ?
#
loop_
_entity_poly.entity_id
_entity_poly.type
_entity_poly.pdbx_seq_one_letter_code
_entity_poly.pdbx_strand_id
1 'polypeptide(L)'
;MDNFSSAEKIADYIVRKCVKNKTFISFHMLQYILFFIQCNFIKNFNILAFSDSIKAYDYGPGVKGLKKKYKNIEYYFNNNIIYFPQRKESEILFAEISYKTVIDIVVETCIEIGEKELKNRLTKIGTPWYINYSTFSDGCSKTNN
;
A
#
# COMPACT_ATOMS: atom_id res chain seq x y z
N MET A 1 -15.14 11.22 7.34
CA MET A 1 -15.23 9.83 6.90
C MET A 1 -14.43 8.96 7.86
N ASP A 2 -15.07 7.90 8.35
CA ASP A 2 -14.41 6.98 9.27
C ASP A 2 -13.30 6.22 8.56
N ASN A 3 -12.37 5.70 9.33
CA ASN A 3 -11.31 4.85 8.79
C ASN A 3 -11.24 3.52 9.55
N PHE A 4 -10.88 2.48 8.80
CA PHE A 4 -10.80 1.13 9.32
C PHE A 4 -9.58 0.92 10.22
N SER A 5 -8.41 1.37 9.75
CA SER A 5 -7.15 1.09 10.44
C SER A 5 -6.14 2.18 10.12
N SER A 6 -4.86 1.89 10.30
CA SER A 6 -3.77 2.75 9.86
C SER A 6 -3.07 2.09 8.68
N ALA A 7 -2.39 2.90 7.87
CA ALA A 7 -1.64 2.36 6.74
C ALA A 7 -0.55 1.40 7.22
N GLU A 8 0.09 1.70 8.36
CA GLU A 8 1.14 0.82 8.88
C GLU A 8 0.59 -0.54 9.28
N LYS A 9 -0.57 -0.58 9.94
CA LYS A 9 -1.17 -1.87 10.33
C LYS A 9 -1.55 -2.70 9.11
N ILE A 10 -2.10 -2.06 8.10
CA ILE A 10 -2.47 -2.76 6.86
C ILE A 10 -1.20 -3.23 6.15
N ALA A 11 -0.18 -2.39 6.08
CA ALA A 11 1.11 -2.77 5.48
C ALA A 11 1.72 -3.97 6.22
N ASP A 12 1.69 -3.96 7.54
CA ASP A 12 2.18 -5.09 8.34
C ASP A 12 1.46 -6.39 7.98
N TYR A 13 0.15 -6.30 7.84
CA TYR A 13 -0.64 -7.47 7.45
C TYR A 13 -0.24 -7.97 6.05
N ILE A 14 -0.07 -7.06 5.11
CA ILE A 14 0.29 -7.42 3.72
C ILE A 14 1.67 -8.08 3.68
N VAL A 15 2.66 -7.45 4.32
CA VAL A 15 4.04 -7.97 4.31
C VAL A 15 4.09 -9.34 4.97
N ARG A 16 3.42 -9.49 6.12
CA ARG A 16 3.37 -10.76 6.82
C ARG A 16 2.76 -11.86 5.95
N LYS A 17 1.66 -11.55 5.29
CA LYS A 17 0.99 -12.49 4.40
C LYS A 17 1.91 -12.91 3.26
N CYS A 18 2.58 -11.94 2.64
CA CYS A 18 3.46 -12.21 1.51
C CYS A 18 4.71 -13.00 1.93
N VAL A 19 5.30 -12.67 3.08
CA VAL A 19 6.43 -13.45 3.61
C VAL A 19 6.00 -14.89 3.86
N LYS A 20 4.86 -15.08 4.50
CA LYS A 20 4.33 -16.40 4.79
C LYS A 20 4.10 -17.22 3.53
N ASN A 21 3.62 -16.58 2.49
CA ASN A 21 3.33 -17.22 1.20
C ASN A 21 4.55 -17.26 0.27
N LYS A 22 5.70 -16.75 0.73
CA LYS A 22 6.94 -16.71 -0.04
C LYS A 22 6.76 -15.96 -1.37
N THR A 23 5.94 -14.93 -1.36
CA THR A 23 5.70 -14.10 -2.52
C THR A 23 6.36 -12.74 -2.27
N PHE A 24 7.50 -12.50 -2.91
CA PHE A 24 8.22 -11.25 -2.71
C PHE A 24 7.46 -10.07 -3.28
N ILE A 25 7.40 -8.98 -2.52
CA ILE A 25 6.95 -7.68 -3.03
C ILE A 25 7.99 -6.63 -2.66
N SER A 26 8.20 -5.66 -3.57
CA SER A 26 9.08 -4.54 -3.31
C SER A 26 8.35 -3.49 -2.46
N PHE A 27 9.10 -2.51 -1.95
CA PHE A 27 8.50 -1.38 -1.26
C PHE A 27 7.52 -0.62 -2.16
N HIS A 28 7.89 -0.41 -3.42
CA HIS A 28 7.00 0.29 -4.36
C HIS A 28 5.72 -0.51 -4.58
N MET A 29 5.84 -1.82 -4.72
CA MET A 29 4.67 -2.68 -4.87
C MET A 29 3.75 -2.57 -3.65
N LEU A 30 4.31 -2.56 -2.46
CA LEU A 30 3.54 -2.36 -1.22
C LEU A 30 2.75 -1.06 -1.28
N GLN A 31 3.38 0.02 -1.74
CA GLN A 31 2.72 1.32 -1.87
C GLN A 31 1.56 1.27 -2.87
N TYR A 32 1.75 0.60 -4.00
CA TYR A 32 0.67 0.45 -4.98
C TYR A 32 -0.50 -0.32 -4.43
N ILE A 33 -0.23 -1.41 -3.72
CA ILE A 33 -1.27 -2.21 -3.08
C ILE A 33 -2.07 -1.36 -2.11
N LEU A 34 -1.39 -0.58 -1.27
CA LEU A 34 -2.06 0.30 -0.30
C LEU A 34 -2.95 1.32 -0.99
N PHE A 35 -2.49 1.90 -2.09
CA PHE A 35 -3.29 2.85 -2.84
C PHE A 35 -4.59 2.20 -3.34
N PHE A 36 -4.50 1.02 -3.91
CA PHE A 36 -5.69 0.33 -4.41
C PHE A 36 -6.62 -0.12 -3.29
N ILE A 37 -6.07 -0.48 -2.14
CA ILE A 37 -6.89 -0.79 -0.96
C ILE A 37 -7.70 0.44 -0.57
N GLN A 38 -7.06 1.61 -0.52
CA GLN A 38 -7.76 2.84 -0.17
C GLN A 38 -8.90 3.11 -1.16
N CYS A 39 -8.61 3.01 -2.46
CA CYS A 39 -9.63 3.23 -3.48
C CYS A 39 -10.80 2.26 -3.33
N ASN A 40 -10.51 1.00 -3.07
CA ASN A 40 -11.55 -0.01 -2.93
C ASN A 40 -12.39 0.18 -1.68
N PHE A 41 -11.78 0.62 -0.58
CA PHE A 41 -12.54 0.91 0.63
C PHE A 41 -13.51 2.06 0.42
N ILE A 42 -13.03 3.13 -0.20
CA ILE A 42 -13.88 4.28 -0.48
C ILE A 42 -15.04 3.86 -1.40
N LYS A 43 -14.74 3.12 -2.44
CA LYS A 43 -15.73 2.70 -3.42
C LYS A 43 -16.77 1.75 -2.85
N ASN A 44 -16.32 0.76 -2.10
CA ASN A 44 -17.19 -0.33 -1.66
C ASN A 44 -17.86 -0.10 -0.31
N PHE A 45 -17.22 0.66 0.58
CA PHE A 45 -17.70 0.82 1.94
C PHE A 45 -17.95 2.28 2.34
N ASN A 46 -17.55 3.22 1.48
CA ASN A 46 -17.65 4.65 1.78
C ASN A 46 -16.95 5.03 3.09
N ILE A 47 -15.83 4.36 3.40
CA ILE A 47 -14.95 4.71 4.49
C ILE A 47 -13.52 4.68 3.98
N LEU A 48 -12.60 5.26 4.75
CA LEU A 48 -11.18 5.18 4.46
C LEU A 48 -10.62 3.86 5.01
N ALA A 49 -9.72 3.22 4.28
CA ALA A 49 -8.95 2.12 4.85
C ALA A 49 -8.00 2.69 5.93
N PHE A 50 -7.44 3.86 5.66
CA PHE A 50 -6.53 4.55 6.57
C PHE A 50 -6.65 6.06 6.31
N SER A 51 -6.29 6.86 7.33
CA SER A 51 -6.33 8.33 7.20
C SER A 51 -4.98 8.93 6.83
N ASP A 52 -3.93 8.10 6.72
CA ASP A 52 -2.60 8.56 6.35
C ASP A 52 -2.60 9.21 4.97
N SER A 53 -1.76 10.22 4.77
CA SER A 53 -1.70 10.96 3.51
C SER A 53 -1.03 10.13 2.41
N ILE A 54 -1.58 10.23 1.21
CA ILE A 54 -0.99 9.66 0.01
C ILE A 54 -0.35 10.80 -0.77
N LYS A 55 0.91 10.60 -1.17
CA LYS A 55 1.69 11.61 -1.90
C LYS A 55 2.07 11.10 -3.28
N ALA A 56 2.44 12.03 -4.15
CA ALA A 56 2.92 11.70 -5.49
C ALA A 56 4.44 11.63 -5.46
N TYR A 57 4.97 10.42 -5.37
CA TYR A 57 6.41 10.19 -5.39
C TYR A 57 6.88 9.91 -6.82
N ASP A 58 8.20 9.88 -7.02
CA ASP A 58 8.77 9.62 -8.35
C ASP A 58 8.29 8.30 -8.94
N TYR A 59 8.08 7.29 -8.12
CA TYR A 59 7.67 5.96 -8.58
C TYR A 59 6.15 5.79 -8.71
N GLY A 60 5.37 6.74 -8.22
CA GLY A 60 3.92 6.65 -8.22
C GLY A 60 3.33 7.09 -6.88
N PRO A 61 2.05 6.82 -6.66
CA PRO A 61 1.42 7.19 -5.39
C PRO A 61 1.95 6.32 -4.25
N GLY A 62 2.05 6.92 -3.07
CA GLY A 62 2.51 6.20 -1.90
C GLY A 62 2.10 6.87 -0.61
N VAL A 63 2.02 6.08 0.44
CA VAL A 63 1.67 6.57 1.77
C VAL A 63 2.90 7.22 2.39
N LYS A 64 2.72 8.45 2.87
CA LYS A 64 3.78 9.17 3.54
C LYS A 64 4.18 8.46 4.83
N GLY A 65 5.48 8.34 5.05
CA GLY A 65 5.99 7.84 6.33
C GLY A 65 6.31 6.36 6.40
N LEU A 66 5.99 5.58 5.38
CA LEU A 66 6.28 4.14 5.41
C LEU A 66 7.71 3.78 5.05
N LYS A 67 8.43 4.66 4.36
CA LYS A 67 9.79 4.37 3.90
C LYS A 67 10.71 3.98 5.05
N LYS A 68 10.58 4.65 6.17
CA LYS A 68 11.45 4.40 7.32
C LYS A 68 11.44 2.94 7.73
N LYS A 69 10.26 2.32 7.72
CA LYS A 69 10.10 0.93 8.15
C LYS A 69 10.32 -0.08 7.03
N TYR A 70 9.94 0.27 5.80
CA TYR A 70 9.86 -0.72 4.72
C TYR A 70 10.80 -0.48 3.55
N LYS A 71 11.70 0.51 3.60
CA LYS A 71 12.61 0.75 2.47
C LYS A 71 13.52 -0.45 2.18
N ASN A 72 13.85 -1.23 3.19
CA ASN A 72 14.65 -2.45 3.06
C ASN A 72 13.76 -3.68 3.24
N ILE A 73 12.64 -3.66 2.56
CA ILE A 73 11.62 -4.70 2.71
C ILE A 73 12.14 -6.10 2.40
N GLU A 74 13.12 -6.22 1.49
CA GLU A 74 13.73 -7.49 1.13
C GLU A 74 14.36 -8.19 2.34
N TYR A 75 14.74 -7.44 3.37
CA TYR A 75 15.26 -8.03 4.59
C TYR A 75 14.24 -8.99 5.23
N TYR A 76 12.98 -8.59 5.25
CA TYR A 76 11.92 -9.43 5.83
C TYR A 76 11.77 -10.72 5.07
N PHE A 77 11.87 -10.67 3.74
CA PHE A 77 11.71 -11.85 2.89
C PHE A 77 12.94 -12.76 2.95
N ASN A 78 14.13 -12.17 2.86
CA ASN A 78 15.36 -12.95 2.84
C ASN A 78 15.59 -13.72 4.15
N ASN A 79 15.15 -13.15 5.26
CA ASN A 79 15.32 -13.77 6.56
C ASN A 79 14.07 -14.51 7.03
N ASN A 80 13.06 -14.56 6.20
CA ASN A 80 11.78 -15.20 6.52
C ASN A 80 11.21 -14.67 7.84
N ILE A 81 11.37 -13.38 8.08
CA ILE A 81 10.93 -12.75 9.31
C ILE A 81 9.47 -12.35 9.20
N ILE A 82 8.64 -12.99 9.99
CA ILE A 82 7.28 -12.54 10.21
C ILE A 82 7.37 -11.68 11.45
N TYR A 83 7.75 -10.41 11.19
CA TYR A 83 8.29 -9.57 12.22
C TYR A 83 7.31 -9.21 13.33
N PHE A 84 6.16 -8.83 13.07
CA PHE A 84 5.27 -8.13 14.00
C PHE A 84 4.76 -9.06 15.10
N PRO A 85 5.63 -9.48 16.03
CA PRO A 85 5.30 -10.57 16.96
C PRO A 85 4.19 -10.23 17.92
N GLN A 86 4.05 -8.97 18.22
CA GLN A 86 3.05 -8.52 19.17
C GLN A 86 1.69 -8.27 18.53
N ARG A 87 1.66 -8.30 17.20
CA ARG A 87 0.45 -7.96 16.46
C ARG A 87 -0.20 -9.24 15.94
N LYS A 88 -1.30 -9.57 16.52
CA LYS A 88 -2.06 -10.73 16.07
C LYS A 88 -2.84 -10.36 14.82
N GLU A 89 -2.95 -11.29 13.88
CA GLU A 89 -3.80 -11.09 12.72
C GLU A 89 -5.21 -10.70 13.14
N SER A 90 -5.67 -11.26 14.23
CA SER A 90 -7.00 -10.95 14.77
C SER A 90 -7.23 -9.46 15.02
N GLU A 91 -6.18 -8.68 15.25
CA GLU A 91 -6.35 -7.25 15.44
C GLU A 91 -6.94 -6.56 14.22
N ILE A 92 -6.64 -7.09 13.03
CA ILE A 92 -7.20 -6.57 11.79
C ILE A 92 -8.40 -7.41 11.36
N LEU A 93 -8.27 -8.74 11.45
CA LEU A 93 -9.24 -9.65 10.88
C LEU A 93 -10.58 -9.62 11.58
N PHE A 94 -10.58 -9.44 12.88
CA PHE A 94 -11.83 -9.45 13.65
C PHE A 94 -12.54 -8.11 13.62
N ALA A 95 -11.89 -7.06 13.08
CA ALA A 95 -12.57 -5.80 12.94
C ALA A 95 -13.76 -5.94 12.02
N GLU A 96 -13.55 -6.59 10.86
CA GLU A 96 -14.60 -6.79 9.88
C GLU A 96 -14.14 -7.78 8.82
N ILE A 97 -14.88 -8.88 8.67
CA ILE A 97 -14.52 -9.92 7.69
C ILE A 97 -14.56 -9.38 6.26
N SER A 98 -15.53 -8.54 5.93
CA SER A 98 -15.64 -7.98 4.58
C SER A 98 -14.44 -7.08 4.26
N TYR A 99 -13.89 -6.36 5.22
CA TYR A 99 -12.71 -5.53 5.02
C TYR A 99 -11.49 -6.40 4.72
N LYS A 100 -11.31 -7.47 5.50
CA LYS A 100 -10.23 -8.42 5.26
C LYS A 100 -10.32 -9.03 3.86
N THR A 101 -11.52 -9.42 3.46
CA THR A 101 -11.75 -10.02 2.15
C THR A 101 -11.33 -9.07 1.03
N VAL A 102 -11.68 -7.78 1.15
CA VAL A 102 -11.28 -6.80 0.14
C VAL A 102 -9.76 -6.64 0.13
N ILE A 103 -9.13 -6.56 1.29
CA ILE A 103 -7.67 -6.45 1.34
C ILE A 103 -7.02 -7.64 0.65
N ASP A 104 -7.45 -8.85 0.97
CA ASP A 104 -6.88 -10.06 0.39
C ASP A 104 -7.06 -10.10 -1.13
N ILE A 105 -8.23 -9.75 -1.61
CA ILE A 105 -8.51 -9.73 -3.06
C ILE A 105 -7.62 -8.69 -3.76
N VAL A 106 -7.49 -7.50 -3.18
CA VAL A 106 -6.65 -6.46 -3.77
C VAL A 106 -5.20 -6.90 -3.83
N VAL A 107 -4.68 -7.49 -2.75
CA VAL A 107 -3.31 -8.00 -2.71
C VAL A 107 -3.09 -9.02 -3.82
N GLU A 108 -3.97 -10.01 -3.92
CA GLU A 108 -3.84 -11.07 -4.91
C GLU A 108 -3.94 -10.53 -6.34
N THR A 109 -4.88 -9.62 -6.57
CA THR A 109 -5.05 -9.01 -7.89
C THR A 109 -3.82 -8.19 -8.29
N CYS A 110 -3.29 -7.39 -7.37
CA CYS A 110 -2.10 -6.59 -7.64
C CYS A 110 -0.89 -7.46 -7.94
N ILE A 111 -0.71 -8.54 -7.19
CA ILE A 111 0.39 -9.48 -7.43
C ILE A 111 0.26 -10.10 -8.83
N GLU A 112 -0.94 -10.48 -9.21
CA GLU A 112 -1.19 -11.05 -10.54
C GLU A 112 -0.89 -10.07 -11.65
N ILE A 113 -1.29 -8.80 -11.51
CA ILE A 113 -1.03 -7.77 -12.50
C ILE A 113 0.46 -7.47 -12.60
N GLY A 114 1.13 -7.39 -11.46
CA GLY A 114 2.57 -7.13 -11.41
C GLY A 114 2.93 -5.66 -11.27
N GLU A 115 4.08 -5.42 -10.68
CA GLU A 115 4.53 -4.07 -10.33
C GLU A 115 4.67 -3.14 -11.54
N LYS A 116 5.26 -3.63 -12.62
CA LYS A 116 5.50 -2.81 -13.81
C LYS A 116 4.20 -2.29 -14.41
N GLU A 117 3.22 -3.16 -14.54
CA GLU A 117 1.94 -2.78 -15.12
C GLU A 117 1.16 -1.86 -14.17
N LEU A 118 1.23 -2.12 -12.87
CA LEU A 118 0.59 -1.24 -11.89
C LEU A 118 1.19 0.16 -11.95
N LYS A 119 2.52 0.25 -12.01
CA LYS A 119 3.18 1.55 -12.15
C LYS A 119 2.68 2.28 -13.39
N ASN A 120 2.61 1.58 -14.52
CA ASN A 120 2.13 2.18 -15.75
C ASN A 120 0.71 2.72 -15.60
N ARG A 121 -0.18 1.95 -15.00
CA ARG A 121 -1.56 2.37 -14.81
C ARG A 121 -1.71 3.55 -13.87
N LEU A 122 -0.88 3.60 -12.83
CA LEU A 122 -0.98 4.62 -11.78
C LEU A 122 -0.31 5.93 -12.13
N THR A 123 0.57 5.93 -13.14
CA THR A 123 1.34 7.11 -13.52
C THR A 123 0.98 7.65 -14.90
N LYS A 124 -0.11 7.19 -15.48
CA LYS A 124 -0.58 7.68 -16.77
C LYS A 124 -1.05 9.13 -16.68
N ILE A 125 -1.03 9.81 -17.82
CA ILE A 125 -1.62 11.15 -17.96
C ILE A 125 -3.08 11.10 -17.52
N GLY A 126 -3.46 12.03 -16.68
CA GLY A 126 -4.83 12.14 -16.18
C GLY A 126 -5.09 11.41 -14.88
N THR A 127 -4.14 10.63 -14.37
CA THR A 127 -4.29 10.01 -13.05
C THR A 127 -4.08 11.04 -11.95
N PRO A 128 -4.61 10.77 -10.74
CA PRO A 128 -4.35 11.66 -9.61
C PRO A 128 -2.86 11.88 -9.37
N TRP A 129 -2.04 10.84 -9.54
CA TRP A 129 -0.60 10.97 -9.41
C TRP A 129 -0.03 11.95 -10.44
N TYR A 130 -0.40 11.79 -11.68
CA TYR A 130 0.13 12.61 -12.77
C TYR A 130 -0.19 14.08 -12.55
N ILE A 131 -1.42 14.38 -12.17
CA ILE A 131 -1.86 15.76 -11.93
C ILE A 131 -1.05 16.38 -10.81
N ASN A 132 -0.91 15.68 -9.68
CA ASN A 132 -0.19 16.21 -8.53
C ASN A 132 1.31 16.30 -8.77
N TYR A 133 1.89 15.29 -9.40
CA TYR A 133 3.32 15.24 -9.63
C TYR A 133 3.77 16.33 -10.62
N SER A 134 3.03 16.48 -11.70
CA SER A 134 3.37 17.50 -12.71
C SER A 134 3.18 18.91 -12.19
N THR A 135 2.21 19.14 -11.29
CA THR A 135 2.02 20.45 -10.67
C THR A 135 3.26 20.86 -9.89
N PHE A 136 3.93 19.91 -9.23
CA PHE A 136 5.13 20.19 -8.45
C PHE A 136 6.40 20.21 -9.30
N SER A 137 6.32 20.00 -10.59
CA SER A 137 7.51 20.00 -11.45
C SER A 137 8.02 21.41 -11.77
N ASP A 138 7.21 22.44 -11.54
CA ASP A 138 7.54 23.81 -11.90
C ASP A 138 8.13 24.59 -10.72
N GLY A 139 9.37 24.26 -10.37
CA GLY A 139 10.09 25.00 -9.35
C GLY A 139 9.84 24.55 -7.91
N CYS A 140 8.95 23.64 -7.69
CA CYS A 140 8.74 23.06 -6.38
C CYS A 140 9.50 21.75 -6.25
N SER A 141 9.94 21.44 -5.05
CA SER A 141 10.60 20.17 -4.79
C SER A 141 9.59 19.04 -4.91
N LYS A 142 9.95 18.02 -5.69
CA LYS A 142 9.13 16.83 -5.77
C LYS A 142 9.30 16.02 -4.50
N THR A 143 8.25 15.32 -4.11
CA THR A 143 8.30 14.46 -2.94
C THR A 143 8.99 13.16 -3.31
N ASN A 144 10.10 12.87 -2.64
CA ASN A 144 10.81 11.61 -2.78
C ASN A 144 10.69 10.83 -1.49
N ASN A 145 10.43 9.57 -1.63
CA ASN A 145 10.25 8.70 -0.47
C ASN A 145 11.57 8.17 0.03
#